data_6a092cc14e33431fb9b375dd6e11e15c
#
_entry.id   6a092cc14e33431fb9b375dd6e11e15c
#
_cell.length_a   1.000
_cell.length_b   1.000
_cell.length_c   1.000
_cell.angle_alpha   90.00
_cell.angle_beta   90.00
_cell.angle_gamma   90.00
#
_symmetry.space_group_name_H-M   'P 1'
#
loop_
_entity.id
_entity.type
_entity.pdbx_description
1 polymer ?
#
loop_
_entity_poly.entity_id
_entity_poly.type
_entity_poly.pdbx_seq_one_letter_code
_entity_poly.pdbx_strand_id
1 'polypeptide(L)'
;MNKNDNNTDYVKFFRQSSPYIHAHRGKTFVIMLSGETLAHHNLGNIINDIALMSSLGVRLVLVNGARPQIEERLLQRGITSSFHDGRRITDKQSLESVKDAVGNVRTLIESKLSIGLVNSPMHGARIRVVSGNFVTAKPIGVLDGIDFQHTGEVRRIDDQAIKQLLDNSYVVLIPCLGHSPSGEVFSIEVEEIATQVANAIEAEKLILYGKDEGIFDSDGKRISRILPRVADDLMPDLQGESKRLLQAAINVCNAGVERAQIISYEEDSSLLMELFTRDGAGTLISKDHYEEIRSATIEDLGGILALIRPFEEKGILRRRSRKELEREIKLFSVILLDGMIIGCAALHPLSTNKESHRYAELACVVVHPEYRQDQRGDHLLLHAEELAREKGIEGVFVMTTQTAHWFIERGFTEADLKQLPEEVKVKHNPQRQSKVFIKNL
;
A
#
# COMPACT_ATOMS: atom_id res chain seq x y z
N MET A 1 13.53 6.40 31.09
CA MET A 1 12.32 6.62 30.30
C MET A 1 11.11 6.58 31.21
N ASN A 2 10.33 7.66 31.28
CA ASN A 2 9.19 7.78 32.19
C ASN A 2 8.03 6.91 31.73
N LYS A 3 7.38 6.15 32.64
CA LYS A 3 6.18 5.33 32.36
C LYS A 3 5.01 6.12 31.76
N ASN A 4 4.95 7.43 31.97
CA ASN A 4 3.89 8.29 31.43
C ASN A 4 4.09 8.60 29.93
N ASP A 5 5.33 8.68 29.43
CA ASP A 5 5.59 8.95 28.01
C ASP A 5 5.18 7.74 27.15
N ASN A 6 5.50 6.52 27.58
CA ASN A 6 5.07 5.29 26.87
C ASN A 6 3.54 5.17 26.74
N ASN A 7 2.79 5.47 27.80
CA ASN A 7 1.32 5.36 27.75
C ASN A 7 0.71 6.36 26.75
N THR A 8 1.28 7.54 26.62
CA THR A 8 0.81 8.57 25.67
C THR A 8 1.08 8.13 24.23
N ASP A 9 2.22 7.51 23.97
CA ASP A 9 2.61 7.04 22.64
C ASP A 9 1.72 5.86 22.18
N TYR A 10 1.39 4.91 23.04
CA TYR A 10 0.45 3.83 22.74
C TYR A 10 -0.94 4.36 22.37
N VAL A 11 -1.47 5.29 23.16
CA VAL A 11 -2.79 5.89 22.89
C VAL A 11 -2.77 6.69 21.59
N LYS A 12 -1.69 7.40 21.31
CA LYS A 12 -1.49 8.17 20.06
C LYS A 12 -1.45 7.21 18.86
N PHE A 13 -0.64 6.16 18.94
CA PHE A 13 -0.56 5.13 17.88
C PHE A 13 -1.94 4.52 17.60
N PHE A 14 -2.66 4.07 18.63
CA PHE A 14 -3.98 3.46 18.45
C PHE A 14 -5.00 4.40 17.81
N ARG A 15 -4.98 5.71 18.19
CA ARG A 15 -5.84 6.72 17.57
C ARG A 15 -5.47 6.96 16.10
N GLN A 16 -4.18 6.98 15.79
CA GLN A 16 -3.69 7.15 14.41
C GLN A 16 -3.98 5.93 13.52
N SER A 17 -4.05 4.73 14.10
CA SER A 17 -4.40 3.50 13.39
C SER A 17 -5.90 3.36 13.13
N SER A 18 -6.77 4.12 13.80
CA SER A 18 -8.22 4.01 13.69
C SER A 18 -8.76 4.15 12.26
N PRO A 19 -8.28 5.09 11.42
CA PRO A 19 -8.73 5.19 10.02
C PRO A 19 -8.44 3.92 9.22
N TYR A 20 -7.26 3.32 9.43
CA TYR A 20 -6.85 2.08 8.76
C TYR A 20 -7.71 0.89 9.20
N ILE A 21 -8.06 0.80 10.51
CA ILE A 21 -8.97 -0.22 11.02
C ILE A 21 -10.32 -0.16 10.30
N HIS A 22 -10.86 1.05 10.12
CA HIS A 22 -12.11 1.23 9.38
C HIS A 22 -11.97 0.88 7.90
N ALA A 23 -10.87 1.28 7.25
CA ALA A 23 -10.61 1.00 5.84
C ALA A 23 -10.45 -0.50 5.55
N HIS A 24 -9.89 -1.26 6.48
CA HIS A 24 -9.59 -2.69 6.29
C HIS A 24 -10.72 -3.62 6.72
N ARG A 25 -11.62 -3.17 7.58
CA ARG A 25 -12.73 -3.99 8.08
C ARG A 25 -13.62 -4.48 6.93
N GLY A 26 -13.86 -5.79 6.88
CA GLY A 26 -14.66 -6.45 5.85
C GLY A 26 -13.96 -6.61 4.49
N LYS A 27 -12.74 -6.08 4.34
CA LYS A 27 -11.92 -6.26 3.13
C LYS A 27 -11.25 -7.63 3.13
N THR A 28 -10.96 -8.15 1.94
CA THR A 28 -10.32 -9.46 1.78
C THR A 28 -8.85 -9.29 1.43
N PHE A 29 -7.98 -9.88 2.26
CA PHE A 29 -6.53 -9.90 2.04
C PHE A 29 -6.04 -11.31 1.81
N VAL A 30 -5.14 -11.47 0.85
CA VAL A 30 -4.38 -12.70 0.66
C VAL A 30 -2.98 -12.49 1.24
N ILE A 31 -2.55 -13.38 2.13
CA ILE A 31 -1.23 -13.34 2.74
C ILE A 31 -0.47 -14.59 2.32
N MET A 32 0.63 -14.38 1.61
CA MET A 32 1.55 -15.46 1.23
C MET A 32 2.64 -15.61 2.28
N LEU A 33 2.74 -16.81 2.82
CA LEU A 33 3.78 -17.24 3.76
C LEU A 33 4.72 -18.20 3.03
N SER A 34 5.95 -17.77 2.76
CA SER A 34 6.95 -18.64 2.15
C SER A 34 7.33 -19.80 3.11
N GLY A 35 7.93 -20.85 2.60
CA GLY A 35 8.42 -21.94 3.46
C GLY A 35 9.49 -21.45 4.44
N GLU A 36 10.28 -20.46 4.05
CA GLU A 36 11.27 -19.76 4.85
C GLU A 36 10.65 -18.99 5.99
N THR A 37 9.57 -18.24 5.72
CA THR A 37 8.74 -17.56 6.76
C THR A 37 8.26 -18.53 7.83
N LEU A 38 7.81 -19.72 7.40
CA LEU A 38 7.27 -20.75 8.29
C LEU A 38 8.35 -21.47 9.11
N ALA A 39 9.59 -21.45 8.66
CA ALA A 39 10.75 -21.97 9.38
C ALA A 39 11.40 -20.94 10.31
N HIS A 40 11.04 -19.66 10.19
CA HIS A 40 11.69 -18.59 10.91
C HIS A 40 11.22 -18.48 12.37
N HIS A 41 12.11 -18.04 13.27
CA HIS A 41 11.80 -17.91 14.70
C HIS A 41 10.68 -16.87 14.98
N ASN A 42 10.50 -15.87 14.10
CA ASN A 42 9.47 -14.84 14.19
C ASN A 42 8.06 -15.32 13.82
N LEU A 43 7.89 -16.58 13.38
CA LEU A 43 6.59 -17.12 12.98
C LEU A 43 5.50 -16.91 14.05
N GLY A 44 5.87 -16.99 15.34
CA GLY A 44 4.92 -16.80 16.44
C GLY A 44 4.28 -15.42 16.43
N ASN A 45 5.07 -14.37 16.18
CA ASN A 45 4.58 -12.99 16.10
C ASN A 45 3.75 -12.78 14.84
N ILE A 46 4.20 -13.28 13.69
CA ILE A 46 3.45 -13.24 12.42
C ILE A 46 2.05 -13.85 12.59
N ILE A 47 1.95 -15.00 13.26
CA ILE A 47 0.65 -15.64 13.54
C ILE A 47 -0.21 -14.78 14.49
N ASN A 48 0.37 -14.13 15.48
CA ASN A 48 -0.35 -13.19 16.35
C ASN A 48 -0.88 -11.99 15.57
N ASP A 49 -0.10 -11.45 14.64
CA ASP A 49 -0.51 -10.34 13.80
C ASP A 49 -1.66 -10.74 12.86
N ILE A 50 -1.59 -11.93 12.25
CA ILE A 50 -2.66 -12.51 11.43
C ILE A 50 -3.94 -12.69 12.27
N ALA A 51 -3.81 -13.19 13.51
CA ALA A 51 -4.93 -13.35 14.42
C ALA A 51 -5.56 -12.01 14.80
N LEU A 52 -4.75 -10.99 15.03
CA LEU A 52 -5.21 -9.62 15.29
C LEU A 52 -5.98 -9.06 14.08
N MET A 53 -5.46 -9.23 12.86
CA MET A 53 -6.15 -8.82 11.62
C MET A 53 -7.53 -9.48 11.50
N SER A 54 -7.62 -10.79 11.74
CA SER A 54 -8.90 -11.51 11.76
C SER A 54 -9.85 -10.94 12.83
N SER A 55 -9.34 -10.63 14.02
CA SER A 55 -10.13 -10.05 15.11
C SER A 55 -10.63 -8.63 14.82
N LEU A 56 -9.90 -7.87 14.00
CA LEU A 56 -10.31 -6.54 13.52
C LEU A 56 -11.33 -6.60 12.38
N GLY A 57 -11.69 -7.82 11.93
CA GLY A 57 -12.72 -8.05 10.92
C GLY A 57 -12.21 -8.05 9.49
N VAL A 58 -10.91 -8.25 9.28
CA VAL A 58 -10.35 -8.49 7.94
C VAL A 58 -10.62 -9.94 7.54
N ARG A 59 -11.04 -10.18 6.30
CA ARG A 59 -11.24 -11.53 5.74
C ARG A 59 -9.92 -12.03 5.18
N LEU A 60 -9.43 -13.17 5.64
CA LEU A 60 -8.08 -13.64 5.39
C LEU A 60 -8.04 -14.93 4.59
N VAL A 61 -7.25 -14.94 3.53
CA VAL A 61 -6.77 -16.14 2.85
C VAL A 61 -5.27 -16.24 3.07
N LEU A 62 -4.81 -17.33 3.63
CA LEU A 62 -3.40 -17.64 3.81
C LEU A 62 -2.96 -18.62 2.73
N VAL A 63 -1.93 -18.27 1.98
CA VAL A 63 -1.32 -19.17 1.00
C VAL A 63 0.07 -19.53 1.48
N ASN A 64 0.32 -20.82 1.69
CA ASN A 64 1.58 -21.27 2.26
C ASN A 64 2.45 -22.08 1.30
N GLY A 65 3.73 -21.70 1.25
CA GLY A 65 4.80 -22.50 0.66
C GLY A 65 5.37 -23.52 1.63
N ALA A 66 6.29 -24.36 1.15
CA ALA A 66 6.97 -25.37 1.94
C ALA A 66 8.36 -25.72 1.38
N ARG A 67 9.02 -24.81 0.68
CA ARG A 67 10.28 -25.12 -0.05
C ARG A 67 11.38 -25.70 0.85
N PRO A 68 11.78 -25.09 1.97
CA PRO A 68 12.81 -25.66 2.85
C PRO A 68 12.35 -26.99 3.48
N GLN A 69 11.09 -27.10 3.85
CA GLN A 69 10.54 -28.30 4.47
C GLN A 69 10.50 -29.48 3.48
N ILE A 70 10.26 -29.19 2.20
CA ILE A 70 10.34 -30.18 1.12
C ILE A 70 11.80 -30.66 0.94
N GLU A 71 12.76 -29.72 0.87
CA GLU A 71 14.17 -30.06 0.75
C GLU A 71 14.63 -30.95 1.92
N GLU A 72 14.25 -30.62 3.13
CA GLU A 72 14.55 -31.44 4.31
C GLU A 72 14.02 -32.87 4.17
N ARG A 73 12.75 -33.03 3.71
CA ARG A 73 12.15 -34.36 3.50
C ARG A 73 12.81 -35.16 2.40
N LEU A 74 13.19 -34.49 1.31
CA LEU A 74 13.92 -35.11 0.20
C LEU A 74 15.30 -35.57 0.67
N LEU A 75 16.03 -34.73 1.39
CA LEU A 75 17.35 -35.08 1.94
C LEU A 75 17.25 -36.27 2.89
N GLN A 76 16.26 -36.30 3.80
CA GLN A 76 16.01 -37.42 4.72
C GLN A 76 15.75 -38.75 3.99
N ARG A 77 15.25 -38.71 2.76
CA ARG A 77 14.95 -39.87 1.91
C ARG A 77 16.08 -40.17 0.91
N GLY A 78 17.16 -39.37 0.93
CA GLY A 78 18.28 -39.53 -0.03
C GLY A 78 17.92 -39.15 -1.47
N ILE A 79 16.90 -38.31 -1.66
CA ILE A 79 16.45 -37.84 -2.96
C ILE A 79 17.06 -36.45 -3.23
N THR A 80 17.64 -36.28 -4.40
CA THR A 80 18.19 -34.99 -4.85
C THR A 80 17.13 -34.22 -5.63
N SER A 81 16.92 -32.96 -5.27
CA SER A 81 16.03 -32.05 -6.02
C SER A 81 16.65 -31.68 -7.37
N SER A 82 15.82 -31.64 -8.39
CA SER A 82 16.16 -31.09 -9.69
C SER A 82 15.35 -29.82 -9.96
N PHE A 83 15.99 -28.82 -10.56
CA PHE A 83 15.36 -27.55 -10.90
C PHE A 83 15.68 -27.16 -12.34
N HIS A 84 14.72 -26.49 -12.98
CA HIS A 84 14.92 -25.80 -14.26
C HIS A 84 14.23 -24.44 -14.17
N ASP A 85 14.95 -23.37 -14.51
CA ASP A 85 14.50 -21.98 -14.37
C ASP A 85 13.88 -21.64 -13.00
N GLY A 86 14.49 -22.17 -11.93
CA GLY A 86 14.05 -21.95 -10.55
C GLY A 86 12.81 -22.75 -10.13
N ARG A 87 12.18 -23.49 -11.05
CA ARG A 87 11.06 -24.40 -10.77
C ARG A 87 11.57 -25.81 -10.51
N ARG A 88 11.00 -26.44 -9.47
CA ARG A 88 11.34 -27.84 -9.15
C ARG A 88 10.75 -28.76 -10.21
N ILE A 89 11.51 -29.77 -10.62
CA ILE A 89 10.99 -30.93 -11.34
C ILE A 89 10.53 -31.94 -10.28
N THR A 90 9.24 -32.22 -10.24
CA THR A 90 8.66 -33.07 -9.18
C THR A 90 8.33 -34.43 -9.77
N ASP A 91 9.21 -35.40 -9.62
CA ASP A 91 8.90 -36.80 -9.97
C ASP A 91 7.97 -37.45 -8.94
N LYS A 92 7.52 -38.67 -9.24
CA LYS A 92 6.57 -39.40 -8.40
C LYS A 92 7.11 -39.62 -6.97
N GLN A 93 8.41 -39.84 -6.82
CA GLN A 93 9.04 -40.07 -5.52
C GLN A 93 9.19 -38.78 -4.74
N SER A 94 9.57 -37.70 -5.40
CA SER A 94 9.63 -36.35 -4.81
C SER A 94 8.25 -35.87 -4.39
N LEU A 95 7.19 -36.18 -5.17
CA LEU A 95 5.81 -35.80 -4.83
C LEU A 95 5.36 -36.30 -3.46
N GLU A 96 5.77 -37.53 -3.05
CA GLU A 96 5.44 -38.03 -1.70
C GLU A 96 6.09 -37.18 -0.60
N SER A 97 7.34 -36.73 -0.81
CA SER A 97 8.02 -35.83 0.12
C SER A 97 7.36 -34.44 0.15
N VAL A 98 6.91 -33.97 -1.00
CA VAL A 98 6.14 -32.71 -1.10
C VAL A 98 4.85 -32.79 -0.29
N LYS A 99 4.05 -33.84 -0.48
CA LYS A 99 2.78 -34.04 0.26
C LYS A 99 3.00 -34.11 1.77
N ASP A 100 4.03 -34.84 2.23
CA ASP A 100 4.37 -34.93 3.65
C ASP A 100 4.77 -33.58 4.24
N ALA A 101 5.64 -32.82 3.57
CA ALA A 101 6.08 -31.51 4.01
C ALA A 101 4.92 -30.51 4.07
N VAL A 102 4.12 -30.46 3.01
CA VAL A 102 2.97 -29.55 2.92
C VAL A 102 1.89 -29.89 3.94
N GLY A 103 1.61 -31.17 4.16
CA GLY A 103 0.68 -31.64 5.20
C GLY A 103 1.11 -31.24 6.61
N ASN A 104 2.41 -31.36 6.91
CA ASN A 104 2.99 -30.93 8.17
C ASN A 104 2.89 -29.40 8.36
N VAL A 105 3.26 -28.62 7.36
CA VAL A 105 3.18 -27.16 7.37
C VAL A 105 1.74 -26.70 7.59
N ARG A 106 0.76 -27.30 6.89
CA ARG A 106 -0.65 -27.00 7.10
C ARG A 106 -1.06 -27.20 8.57
N THR A 107 -0.73 -28.37 9.13
CA THR A 107 -1.05 -28.67 10.52
C THR A 107 -0.36 -27.72 11.50
N LEU A 108 0.87 -27.30 11.21
CA LEU A 108 1.58 -26.30 12.01
C LEU A 108 0.83 -24.96 12.04
N ILE A 109 0.38 -24.45 10.90
CA ILE A 109 -0.37 -23.19 10.82
C ILE A 109 -1.72 -23.31 11.54
N GLU A 110 -2.48 -24.39 11.29
CA GLU A 110 -3.74 -24.67 11.98
C GLU A 110 -3.56 -24.73 13.50
N SER A 111 -2.52 -25.41 13.97
CA SER A 111 -2.19 -25.52 15.40
C SER A 111 -1.85 -24.14 15.99
N LYS A 112 -1.02 -23.35 15.32
CA LYS A 112 -0.62 -22.02 15.77
C LYS A 112 -1.80 -21.05 15.86
N LEU A 113 -2.73 -21.07 14.89
CA LEU A 113 -3.95 -20.25 14.89
C LEU A 113 -5.02 -20.75 15.87
N SER A 114 -4.87 -21.97 16.40
CA SER A 114 -5.76 -22.54 17.44
C SER A 114 -5.33 -22.19 18.86
N ILE A 115 -4.22 -21.48 19.07
CA ILE A 115 -3.74 -21.09 20.40
C ILE A 115 -4.70 -20.05 20.99
N GLY A 116 -5.26 -20.35 22.13
CA GLY A 116 -6.17 -19.45 22.87
C GLY A 116 -5.80 -19.34 24.36
N LEU A 117 -4.50 -19.43 24.69
CA LEU A 117 -4.02 -19.45 26.07
C LEU A 117 -4.35 -18.12 26.77
N VAL A 118 -4.74 -18.25 28.06
CA VAL A 118 -4.87 -17.08 28.96
C VAL A 118 -3.53 -16.36 29.03
N ASN A 119 -3.55 -15.03 28.95
CA ASN A 119 -2.36 -14.16 28.90
C ASN A 119 -1.54 -14.24 27.58
N SER A 120 -2.10 -14.76 26.50
CA SER A 120 -1.53 -14.64 25.16
C SER A 120 -2.23 -13.54 24.37
N PRO A 121 -1.59 -12.96 23.32
CA PRO A 121 -2.24 -12.01 22.41
C PRO A 121 -3.49 -12.57 21.73
N MET A 122 -3.59 -13.92 21.66
CA MET A 122 -4.72 -14.63 21.04
C MET A 122 -5.82 -15.04 22.05
N HIS A 123 -5.74 -14.59 23.30
CA HIS A 123 -6.74 -14.93 24.30
C HIS A 123 -8.14 -14.46 23.87
N GLY A 124 -9.09 -15.39 23.82
CA GLY A 124 -10.45 -15.13 23.36
C GLY A 124 -10.63 -15.08 21.83
N ALA A 125 -9.58 -15.14 21.05
CA ALA A 125 -9.67 -15.30 19.60
C ALA A 125 -10.25 -16.69 19.27
N ARG A 126 -11.31 -16.74 18.45
CA ARG A 126 -11.94 -17.99 18.00
C ARG A 126 -11.73 -18.13 16.50
N ILE A 127 -10.47 -18.29 16.10
CA ILE A 127 -10.11 -18.41 14.69
C ILE A 127 -10.41 -19.84 14.22
N ARG A 128 -11.18 -19.95 13.16
CA ARG A 128 -11.46 -21.23 12.49
C ARG A 128 -10.76 -21.24 11.17
N VAL A 129 -9.85 -22.19 10.98
CA VAL A 129 -9.09 -22.36 9.75
C VAL A 129 -9.69 -23.50 8.94
N VAL A 130 -9.87 -23.27 7.64
CA VAL A 130 -10.37 -24.30 6.71
C VAL A 130 -9.40 -24.41 5.54
N SER A 131 -8.97 -25.64 5.25
CA SER A 131 -8.19 -25.98 4.06
C SER A 131 -8.95 -27.01 3.22
N GLY A 132 -8.79 -26.95 1.89
CA GLY A 132 -9.50 -27.82 0.98
C GLY A 132 -8.93 -27.84 -0.44
N ASN A 133 -9.64 -28.46 -1.36
CA ASN A 133 -9.26 -28.61 -2.77
C ASN A 133 -9.70 -27.42 -3.65
N PHE A 134 -9.42 -26.21 -3.19
CA PHE A 134 -9.82 -24.97 -3.87
C PHE A 134 -9.04 -24.69 -5.16
N VAL A 135 -7.88 -25.35 -5.35
CA VAL A 135 -6.99 -25.16 -6.50
C VAL A 135 -7.10 -26.35 -7.44
N THR A 136 -7.71 -26.12 -8.60
CA THR A 136 -7.65 -27.08 -9.72
C THR A 136 -6.35 -26.84 -10.47
N ALA A 137 -5.54 -27.89 -10.60
CA ALA A 137 -4.24 -27.87 -11.25
C ALA A 137 -4.28 -28.49 -12.65
N LYS A 138 -3.27 -28.16 -13.45
CA LYS A 138 -2.85 -28.87 -14.66
C LYS A 138 -1.34 -29.04 -14.65
N PRO A 139 -0.77 -30.08 -15.30
CA PRO A 139 0.66 -30.24 -15.42
C PRO A 139 1.26 -29.10 -16.26
N ILE A 140 2.51 -28.68 -15.95
CA ILE A 140 3.31 -27.85 -16.87
C ILE A 140 3.58 -28.61 -18.16
N GLY A 141 3.82 -29.94 -18.04
CA GLY A 141 4.20 -30.78 -19.15
C GLY A 141 5.68 -30.66 -19.50
N VAL A 142 6.00 -30.69 -20.79
CA VAL A 142 7.37 -30.58 -21.30
C VAL A 142 7.63 -29.12 -21.71
N LEU A 143 8.61 -28.50 -21.10
CA LEU A 143 9.07 -27.15 -21.42
C LEU A 143 10.59 -27.24 -21.69
N ASP A 144 11.05 -26.65 -22.79
CA ASP A 144 12.46 -26.67 -23.24
C ASP A 144 13.07 -28.09 -23.30
N GLY A 145 12.22 -29.10 -23.65
CA GLY A 145 12.63 -30.50 -23.73
C GLY A 145 12.72 -31.22 -22.37
N ILE A 146 12.34 -30.59 -21.28
CA ILE A 146 12.36 -31.13 -19.92
C ILE A 146 10.91 -31.39 -19.47
N ASP A 147 10.63 -32.64 -19.05
CA ASP A 147 9.35 -33.01 -18.47
C ASP A 147 9.30 -32.64 -16.98
N PHE A 148 8.38 -31.75 -16.61
CA PHE A 148 8.19 -31.31 -15.23
C PHE A 148 7.34 -32.28 -14.38
N GLN A 149 6.81 -33.34 -14.98
CA GLN A 149 6.07 -34.43 -14.33
C GLN A 149 4.91 -33.92 -13.43
N HIS A 150 5.06 -34.02 -12.09
CA HIS A 150 4.05 -33.58 -11.11
C HIS A 150 4.24 -32.11 -10.65
N THR A 151 5.03 -31.33 -11.35
CA THR A 151 5.02 -29.88 -11.18
C THR A 151 3.91 -29.33 -12.05
N GLY A 152 3.03 -28.56 -11.46
CA GLY A 152 1.83 -28.03 -12.12
C GLY A 152 1.73 -26.53 -12.06
N GLU A 153 0.71 -26.04 -12.70
CA GLU A 153 0.27 -24.65 -12.64
C GLU A 153 -1.24 -24.58 -12.35
N VAL A 154 -1.69 -23.41 -11.90
CA VAL A 154 -3.10 -23.20 -11.57
C VAL A 154 -3.93 -23.18 -12.86
N ARG A 155 -4.92 -24.07 -12.93
CA ARG A 155 -5.91 -24.07 -14.02
C ARG A 155 -7.14 -23.24 -13.65
N ARG A 156 -7.60 -23.35 -12.39
CA ARG A 156 -8.78 -22.64 -11.88
C ARG A 156 -8.75 -22.60 -10.35
N ILE A 157 -9.25 -21.51 -9.81
CA ILE A 157 -9.55 -21.35 -8.37
C ILE A 157 -11.07 -21.47 -8.18
N ASP A 158 -11.48 -22.16 -7.10
CA ASP A 158 -12.87 -22.19 -6.66
C ASP A 158 -13.16 -20.96 -5.78
N ASP A 159 -13.34 -19.82 -6.43
CA ASP A 159 -13.57 -18.53 -5.78
C ASP A 159 -14.89 -18.49 -5.00
N GLN A 160 -15.92 -19.18 -5.46
CA GLN A 160 -17.22 -19.24 -4.80
C GLN A 160 -17.10 -19.93 -3.44
N ALA A 161 -16.44 -21.09 -3.38
CA ALA A 161 -16.24 -21.82 -2.12
C ALA A 161 -15.40 -20.98 -1.14
N ILE A 162 -14.32 -20.31 -1.63
CA ILE A 162 -13.49 -19.45 -0.80
C ILE A 162 -14.31 -18.28 -0.25
N LYS A 163 -15.05 -17.55 -1.10
CA LYS A 163 -15.89 -16.41 -0.70
C LYS A 163 -16.94 -16.81 0.34
N GLN A 164 -17.60 -17.96 0.19
CA GLN A 164 -18.57 -18.49 1.16
C GLN A 164 -17.94 -18.75 2.53
N LEU A 165 -16.72 -19.30 2.57
CA LEU A 165 -16.01 -19.53 3.83
C LEU A 165 -15.62 -18.21 4.50
N LEU A 166 -15.14 -17.24 3.75
CA LEU A 166 -14.79 -15.90 4.24
C LEU A 166 -16.02 -15.17 4.80
N ASP A 167 -17.19 -15.30 4.15
CA ASP A 167 -18.45 -14.71 4.62
C ASP A 167 -18.92 -15.32 5.95
N ASN A 168 -18.54 -16.58 6.21
CA ASN A 168 -18.76 -17.25 7.49
C ASN A 168 -17.62 -17.03 8.50
N SER A 169 -16.74 -16.06 8.26
CA SER A 169 -15.63 -15.69 9.15
C SER A 169 -14.61 -16.81 9.38
N TYR A 170 -14.41 -17.70 8.41
CA TYR A 170 -13.29 -18.63 8.40
C TYR A 170 -12.05 -17.98 7.80
N VAL A 171 -10.90 -18.34 8.31
CA VAL A 171 -9.61 -18.11 7.62
C VAL A 171 -9.40 -19.28 6.65
N VAL A 172 -9.24 -18.98 5.38
CA VAL A 172 -9.01 -20.01 4.35
C VAL A 172 -7.51 -20.22 4.20
N LEU A 173 -7.06 -21.48 4.33
CA LEU A 173 -5.65 -21.87 4.20
C LEU A 173 -5.46 -22.69 2.92
N ILE A 174 -4.64 -22.21 2.01
CA ILE A 174 -4.38 -22.82 0.71
C ILE A 174 -2.90 -23.21 0.62
N PRO A 175 -2.59 -24.51 0.57
CA PRO A 175 -1.21 -24.99 0.45
C PRO A 175 -0.70 -24.89 -1.01
N CYS A 176 0.63 -25.02 -1.18
CA CYS A 176 1.29 -25.03 -2.50
C CYS A 176 1.06 -26.35 -3.27
N LEU A 177 -0.17 -26.86 -3.26
CA LEU A 177 -0.62 -28.05 -3.98
C LEU A 177 -1.91 -27.75 -4.74
N GLY A 178 -2.09 -28.43 -5.87
CA GLY A 178 -3.35 -28.43 -6.61
C GLY A 178 -3.74 -29.84 -7.05
N HIS A 179 -5.00 -30.01 -7.41
CA HIS A 179 -5.57 -31.31 -7.79
C HIS A 179 -6.12 -31.22 -9.21
N SER A 180 -5.78 -32.18 -10.07
CA SER A 180 -6.40 -32.30 -11.38
C SER A 180 -7.81 -32.89 -11.28
N PRO A 181 -8.67 -32.71 -12.28
CA PRO A 181 -9.97 -33.38 -12.33
C PRO A 181 -9.86 -34.92 -12.41
N SER A 182 -8.69 -35.45 -12.81
CA SER A 182 -8.39 -36.91 -12.79
C SER A 182 -7.95 -37.42 -11.42
N GLY A 183 -7.81 -36.54 -10.41
CA GLY A 183 -7.43 -36.90 -9.05
C GLY A 183 -5.92 -36.92 -8.80
N GLU A 184 -5.11 -36.45 -9.74
CA GLU A 184 -3.67 -36.31 -9.55
C GLU A 184 -3.33 -35.07 -8.76
N VAL A 185 -2.22 -35.13 -7.98
CA VAL A 185 -1.73 -34.03 -7.18
C VAL A 185 -0.52 -33.42 -7.86
N PHE A 186 -0.47 -32.07 -7.89
CA PHE A 186 0.63 -31.31 -8.46
C PHE A 186 1.21 -30.34 -7.41
N SER A 187 2.55 -30.24 -7.40
CA SER A 187 3.27 -29.19 -6.69
C SER A 187 3.21 -27.90 -7.53
N ILE A 188 2.81 -26.80 -6.94
CA ILE A 188 2.66 -25.50 -7.60
C ILE A 188 3.44 -24.44 -6.83
N GLU A 189 4.04 -23.49 -7.53
CA GLU A 189 4.73 -22.36 -6.91
C GLU A 189 3.74 -21.54 -6.06
N VAL A 190 4.14 -21.19 -4.85
CA VAL A 190 3.27 -20.50 -3.89
C VAL A 190 2.91 -19.10 -4.37
N GLU A 191 3.84 -18.43 -5.05
CA GLU A 191 3.64 -17.10 -5.63
C GLU A 191 2.56 -17.13 -6.71
N GLU A 192 2.52 -18.19 -7.52
CA GLU A 192 1.48 -18.38 -8.55
C GLU A 192 0.11 -18.59 -7.90
N ILE A 193 0.00 -19.49 -6.90
CA ILE A 193 -1.27 -19.71 -6.20
C ILE A 193 -1.76 -18.42 -5.54
N ALA A 194 -0.88 -17.70 -4.83
CA ALA A 194 -1.23 -16.46 -4.15
C ALA A 194 -1.78 -15.40 -5.13
N THR A 195 -1.12 -15.26 -6.28
CA THR A 195 -1.54 -14.34 -7.35
C THR A 195 -2.90 -14.74 -7.93
N GLN A 196 -3.07 -16.02 -8.29
CA GLN A 196 -4.30 -16.51 -8.89
C GLN A 196 -5.49 -16.48 -7.92
N VAL A 197 -5.26 -16.80 -6.65
CA VAL A 197 -6.27 -16.70 -5.60
C VAL A 197 -6.68 -15.25 -5.40
N ALA A 198 -5.72 -14.33 -5.24
CA ALA A 198 -6.01 -12.91 -5.02
C ALA A 198 -6.85 -12.33 -6.16
N ASN A 199 -6.55 -12.69 -7.42
CA ASN A 199 -7.32 -12.27 -8.57
C ASN A 199 -8.73 -12.89 -8.60
N ALA A 200 -8.84 -14.20 -8.38
CA ALA A 200 -10.12 -14.91 -8.48
C ALA A 200 -11.14 -14.44 -7.44
N ILE A 201 -10.70 -14.13 -6.22
CA ILE A 201 -11.58 -13.64 -5.16
C ILE A 201 -11.73 -12.11 -5.15
N GLU A 202 -11.06 -11.40 -6.06
CA GLU A 202 -11.03 -9.93 -6.11
C GLU A 202 -10.53 -9.34 -4.78
N ALA A 203 -9.39 -9.85 -4.32
CA ALA A 203 -8.80 -9.40 -3.06
C ALA A 203 -8.40 -7.92 -3.13
N GLU A 204 -8.59 -7.19 -2.04
CA GLU A 204 -8.14 -5.81 -1.93
C GLU A 204 -6.62 -5.70 -1.91
N LYS A 205 -5.96 -6.68 -1.26
CA LYS A 205 -4.49 -6.70 -1.11
C LYS A 205 -3.93 -8.10 -1.23
N LEU A 206 -2.74 -8.18 -1.84
CA LEU A 206 -1.85 -9.34 -1.73
C LEU A 206 -0.62 -8.94 -0.91
N ILE A 207 -0.37 -9.64 0.18
CA ILE A 207 0.79 -9.41 1.06
C ILE A 207 1.75 -10.59 0.90
N LEU A 208 2.98 -10.29 0.55
CA LEU A 208 4.03 -11.26 0.25
C LEU A 208 5.13 -11.14 1.31
N TYR A 209 5.32 -12.16 2.13
CA TYR A 209 6.44 -12.23 3.06
C TYR A 209 7.69 -12.72 2.35
N GLY A 210 8.75 -11.90 2.41
CA GLY A 210 10.10 -12.21 1.96
C GLY A 210 11.12 -12.02 3.06
N LYS A 211 12.40 -12.30 2.77
CA LYS A 211 13.48 -12.09 3.73
C LYS A 211 13.78 -10.61 3.93
N ASP A 212 13.92 -9.88 2.82
CA ASP A 212 14.31 -8.48 2.85
C ASP A 212 13.13 -7.56 3.21
N GLU A 213 13.43 -6.37 3.72
CA GLU A 213 12.45 -5.34 4.10
C GLU A 213 11.70 -4.73 2.89
N GLY A 214 11.68 -5.40 1.76
CA GLY A 214 11.08 -4.96 0.52
C GLY A 214 12.08 -5.02 -0.64
N ILE A 215 11.86 -4.17 -1.65
CA ILE A 215 12.73 -4.06 -2.83
C ILE A 215 13.65 -2.85 -2.67
N PHE A 216 14.91 -3.01 -3.05
CA PHE A 216 15.93 -1.98 -2.96
C PHE A 216 16.35 -1.51 -4.35
N ASP A 217 16.70 -0.23 -4.47
CA ASP A 217 17.28 0.34 -5.68
C ASP A 217 18.80 0.04 -5.78
N SER A 218 19.43 0.50 -6.87
CA SER A 218 20.87 0.34 -7.11
C SER A 218 21.75 0.99 -6.04
N ASP A 219 21.24 1.96 -5.31
CA ASP A 219 21.95 2.67 -4.24
C ASP A 219 21.76 2.00 -2.86
N GLY A 220 21.04 0.88 -2.82
CA GLY A 220 20.73 0.15 -1.60
C GLY A 220 19.69 0.82 -0.72
N LYS A 221 18.88 1.73 -1.26
CA LYS A 221 17.79 2.36 -0.57
C LYS A 221 16.49 1.59 -0.83
N ARG A 222 15.72 1.29 0.22
CA ARG A 222 14.42 0.65 0.09
C ARG A 222 13.45 1.53 -0.70
N ILE A 223 12.83 0.94 -1.70
CA ILE A 223 11.75 1.55 -2.47
C ILE A 223 10.45 1.34 -1.70
N SER A 224 9.93 2.39 -1.07
CA SER A 224 8.70 2.29 -0.29
C SER A 224 7.46 2.07 -1.17
N ARG A 225 7.50 2.57 -2.42
CA ARG A 225 6.38 2.47 -3.37
C ARG A 225 6.88 2.49 -4.81
N ILE A 226 6.24 1.67 -5.67
CA ILE A 226 6.58 1.59 -7.08
C ILE A 226 5.36 1.22 -7.93
N LEU A 227 5.27 1.79 -9.12
CA LEU A 227 4.26 1.40 -10.11
C LEU A 227 4.67 0.09 -10.80
N PRO A 228 3.73 -0.81 -11.17
CA PRO A 228 4.05 -2.09 -11.81
C PRO A 228 4.99 -1.95 -13.03
N ARG A 229 4.73 -0.98 -13.91
CA ARG A 229 5.57 -0.76 -15.11
C ARG A 229 6.99 -0.32 -14.80
N VAL A 230 7.19 0.44 -13.70
CA VAL A 230 8.53 0.87 -13.27
C VAL A 230 9.23 -0.27 -12.53
N ALA A 231 8.47 -1.11 -11.84
CA ALA A 231 8.96 -2.32 -11.20
C ALA A 231 9.48 -3.35 -12.22
N ASP A 232 8.88 -3.41 -13.41
CA ASP A 232 9.39 -4.25 -14.51
C ASP A 232 10.82 -3.88 -14.91
N ASP A 233 11.20 -2.61 -14.84
CA ASP A 233 12.55 -2.14 -15.17
C ASP A 233 13.61 -2.63 -14.16
N LEU A 234 13.22 -2.97 -12.94
CA LEU A 234 14.10 -3.52 -11.90
C LEU A 234 14.31 -5.03 -12.01
N MET A 235 13.44 -5.73 -12.75
CA MET A 235 13.45 -7.20 -12.84
C MET A 235 14.78 -7.82 -13.33
N PRO A 236 15.54 -7.20 -14.27
CA PRO A 236 16.83 -7.74 -14.72
C PRO A 236 17.88 -7.79 -13.61
N ASP A 237 17.87 -6.84 -12.68
CA ASP A 237 18.89 -6.70 -11.63
C ASP A 237 18.59 -7.58 -10.41
N LEU A 238 17.37 -8.11 -10.30
CA LEU A 238 16.94 -8.94 -9.18
C LEU A 238 17.14 -10.42 -9.44
N GLN A 239 17.42 -11.16 -8.37
CA GLN A 239 17.59 -12.61 -8.39
C GLN A 239 16.87 -13.28 -7.20
N GLY A 240 16.67 -14.59 -7.29
CA GLY A 240 16.18 -15.40 -6.17
C GLY A 240 14.77 -15.04 -5.72
N GLU A 241 14.59 -14.89 -4.40
CA GLU A 241 13.29 -14.64 -3.77
C GLU A 241 12.72 -13.27 -4.15
N SER A 242 13.52 -12.20 -4.03
CA SER A 242 13.08 -10.83 -4.31
C SER A 242 12.55 -10.68 -5.74
N LYS A 243 13.16 -11.37 -6.73
CA LYS A 243 12.66 -11.40 -8.11
C LYS A 243 11.30 -12.08 -8.21
N ARG A 244 11.11 -13.24 -7.57
CA ARG A 244 9.82 -13.96 -7.61
C ARG A 244 8.71 -13.16 -6.94
N LEU A 245 9.00 -12.53 -5.79
CA LEU A 245 8.03 -11.72 -5.06
C LEU A 245 7.62 -10.49 -5.88
N LEU A 246 8.58 -9.78 -6.47
CA LEU A 246 8.29 -8.62 -7.30
C LEU A 246 7.47 -8.99 -8.54
N GLN A 247 7.82 -10.10 -9.21
CA GLN A 247 7.07 -10.60 -10.35
C GLN A 247 5.63 -10.95 -9.97
N ALA A 248 5.41 -11.61 -8.83
CA ALA A 248 4.08 -11.92 -8.32
C ALA A 248 3.27 -10.66 -8.03
N ALA A 249 3.90 -9.64 -7.41
CA ALA A 249 3.30 -8.36 -7.12
C ALA A 249 2.91 -7.59 -8.39
N ILE A 250 3.78 -7.56 -9.39
CA ILE A 250 3.49 -6.96 -10.70
C ILE A 250 2.32 -7.68 -11.37
N ASN A 251 2.36 -9.01 -11.43
CA ASN A 251 1.34 -9.82 -12.09
C ASN A 251 -0.04 -9.62 -11.45
N VAL A 252 -0.13 -9.63 -10.13
CA VAL A 252 -1.39 -9.49 -9.41
C VAL A 252 -1.99 -8.09 -9.60
N CYS A 253 -1.16 -7.04 -9.55
CA CYS A 253 -1.61 -5.68 -9.82
C CYS A 253 -2.07 -5.54 -11.27
N ASN A 254 -1.33 -6.11 -12.24
CA ASN A 254 -1.72 -6.09 -13.65
C ASN A 254 -3.04 -6.80 -13.91
N ALA A 255 -3.36 -7.83 -13.15
CA ALA A 255 -4.60 -8.58 -13.25
C ALA A 255 -5.81 -7.91 -12.57
N GLY A 256 -5.63 -6.89 -11.71
CA GLY A 256 -6.74 -6.11 -11.18
C GLY A 256 -6.76 -5.91 -9.66
N VAL A 257 -5.92 -6.60 -8.90
CA VAL A 257 -5.76 -6.33 -7.46
C VAL A 257 -5.15 -4.94 -7.29
N GLU A 258 -5.74 -4.13 -6.43
CA GLU A 258 -5.33 -2.73 -6.27
C GLU A 258 -3.89 -2.61 -5.74
N ARG A 259 -3.50 -3.48 -4.82
CA ARG A 259 -2.25 -3.36 -4.05
C ARG A 259 -1.60 -4.69 -3.80
N ALA A 260 -0.30 -4.76 -4.03
CA ALA A 260 0.56 -5.83 -3.55
C ALA A 260 1.65 -5.24 -2.66
N GLN A 261 1.97 -5.92 -1.57
CA GLN A 261 2.94 -5.46 -0.58
C GLN A 261 3.97 -6.55 -0.31
N ILE A 262 5.24 -6.19 -0.37
CA ILE A 262 6.36 -7.08 -0.03
C ILE A 262 6.93 -6.60 1.30
N ILE A 263 6.88 -7.47 2.32
CA ILE A 263 7.32 -7.18 3.70
C ILE A 263 8.25 -8.25 4.22
N SER A 264 9.04 -7.94 5.25
CA SER A 264 10.00 -8.88 5.82
C SER A 264 9.37 -9.80 6.87
N TYR A 265 9.75 -11.09 6.83
CA TYR A 265 9.48 -12.01 7.93
C TYR A 265 10.55 -11.95 9.04
N GLU A 266 11.70 -11.34 8.78
CA GLU A 266 12.76 -11.16 9.79
C GLU A 266 12.40 -10.05 10.78
N GLU A 267 11.60 -9.05 10.35
CA GLU A 267 11.17 -7.96 11.19
C GLU A 267 9.88 -8.28 11.95
N ASP A 268 9.91 -8.08 13.27
CA ASP A 268 8.74 -8.18 14.11
C ASP A 268 7.73 -7.06 13.77
N SER A 269 6.45 -7.41 13.78
CA SER A 269 5.33 -6.49 13.51
C SER A 269 5.32 -5.85 12.11
N SER A 270 6.08 -6.36 11.13
CA SER A 270 6.12 -5.83 9.77
C SER A 270 4.72 -5.73 9.13
N LEU A 271 3.85 -6.72 9.36
CA LEU A 271 2.47 -6.72 8.87
C LEU A 271 1.65 -5.57 9.47
N LEU A 272 1.74 -5.36 10.77
CA LEU A 272 0.99 -4.31 11.45
C LEU A 272 1.51 -2.93 11.08
N MET A 273 2.83 -2.78 10.99
CA MET A 273 3.45 -1.52 10.55
C MET A 273 3.05 -1.18 9.11
N GLU A 274 3.04 -2.16 8.21
CA GLU A 274 2.63 -1.96 6.82
C GLU A 274 1.15 -1.56 6.70
N LEU A 275 0.26 -2.14 7.49
CA LEU A 275 -1.18 -1.97 7.33
C LEU A 275 -1.78 -0.87 8.19
N PHE A 276 -1.16 -0.50 9.30
CA PHE A 276 -1.73 0.45 10.27
C PHE A 276 -0.88 1.69 10.50
N THR A 277 0.22 1.83 9.77
CA THR A 277 1.02 3.05 9.80
C THR A 277 1.10 3.70 8.43
N ARG A 278 1.49 4.94 8.44
CA ARG A 278 1.60 5.80 7.28
C ARG A 278 2.80 5.44 6.39
N ASP A 279 3.93 5.13 7.03
CA ASP A 279 5.20 4.96 6.33
C ASP A 279 5.38 3.54 5.80
N GLY A 280 4.58 2.59 6.32
CA GLY A 280 4.69 1.18 6.00
C GLY A 280 6.01 0.56 6.44
N ALA A 281 6.15 -0.75 6.24
CA ALA A 281 7.36 -1.51 6.58
C ALA A 281 8.02 -2.15 5.36
N GLY A 282 7.41 -2.06 4.18
CA GLY A 282 7.82 -2.80 3.00
C GLY A 282 7.86 -1.97 1.71
N THR A 283 7.68 -2.67 0.60
CA THR A 283 7.49 -2.07 -0.72
C THR A 283 6.04 -2.29 -1.17
N LEU A 284 5.34 -1.19 -1.43
CA LEU A 284 4.00 -1.20 -2.01
C LEU A 284 4.08 -1.12 -3.53
N ILE A 285 3.44 -2.06 -4.20
CA ILE A 285 3.22 -2.05 -5.65
C ILE A 285 1.73 -1.77 -5.88
N SER A 286 1.40 -0.72 -6.64
CA SER A 286 0.01 -0.37 -6.97
C SER A 286 -0.08 0.31 -8.32
N LYS A 287 -1.21 0.14 -9.04
CA LYS A 287 -1.46 0.79 -10.34
C LYS A 287 -1.78 2.26 -10.21
N ASP A 288 -2.46 2.62 -9.14
CA ASP A 288 -2.91 3.98 -8.96
C ASP A 288 -1.79 4.84 -8.35
N HIS A 289 -1.69 6.06 -8.84
CA HIS A 289 -1.06 7.09 -8.06
C HIS A 289 -1.88 7.22 -6.77
N TYR A 290 -1.34 6.71 -5.70
CA TYR A 290 -1.94 6.71 -4.35
C TYR A 290 -2.26 8.12 -3.85
N GLU A 291 -1.77 9.11 -4.57
CA GLU A 291 -2.01 10.51 -4.38
C GLU A 291 -2.97 10.99 -5.46
N GLU A 292 -4.19 11.23 -5.08
CA GLU A 292 -5.17 11.88 -5.93
C GLU A 292 -5.09 13.39 -5.68
N ILE A 293 -4.82 14.16 -6.74
CA ILE A 293 -5.00 15.61 -6.71
C ILE A 293 -6.32 15.91 -7.41
N ARG A 294 -7.27 16.48 -6.68
CA ARG A 294 -8.58 16.83 -7.20
C ARG A 294 -9.14 18.10 -6.58
N SER A 295 -10.17 18.64 -7.18
CA SER A 295 -10.96 19.70 -6.54
C SER A 295 -11.62 19.20 -5.25
N ALA A 296 -11.61 20.06 -4.23
CA ALA A 296 -12.20 19.72 -2.94
C ALA A 296 -13.72 19.73 -2.98
N THR A 297 -14.30 18.85 -2.18
CA THR A 297 -15.74 18.74 -1.93
C THR A 297 -16.07 19.17 -0.50
N ILE A 298 -17.34 19.27 -0.18
CA ILE A 298 -17.79 19.64 1.18
C ILE A 298 -17.33 18.62 2.24
N GLU A 299 -17.16 17.37 1.86
CA GLU A 299 -16.69 16.28 2.72
C GLU A 299 -15.24 16.48 3.15
N ASP A 300 -14.44 17.16 2.33
CA ASP A 300 -13.02 17.43 2.58
C ASP A 300 -12.78 18.55 3.60
N LEU A 301 -13.83 19.29 3.95
CA LEU A 301 -13.74 20.48 4.82
C LEU A 301 -13.07 20.19 6.15
N GLY A 302 -13.38 19.04 6.76
CA GLY A 302 -12.79 18.62 8.03
C GLY A 302 -11.30 18.38 7.95
N GLY A 303 -10.87 17.70 6.88
CA GLY A 303 -9.46 17.41 6.61
C GLY A 303 -8.64 18.66 6.27
N ILE A 304 -9.22 19.56 5.45
CA ILE A 304 -8.58 20.85 5.13
C ILE A 304 -8.39 21.67 6.41
N LEU A 305 -9.42 21.78 7.26
CA LEU A 305 -9.33 22.49 8.53
C LEU A 305 -8.25 21.90 9.45
N ALA A 306 -8.20 20.58 9.56
CA ALA A 306 -7.17 19.91 10.38
C ALA A 306 -5.77 20.18 9.86
N LEU A 307 -5.59 20.19 8.53
CA LEU A 307 -4.31 20.45 7.88
C LEU A 307 -3.83 21.89 8.07
N ILE A 308 -4.71 22.89 7.91
CA ILE A 308 -4.30 24.32 7.91
C ILE A 308 -4.21 24.95 9.31
N ARG A 309 -4.96 24.45 10.30
CA ARG A 309 -4.97 25.00 11.67
C ARG A 309 -3.61 25.23 12.31
N PRO A 310 -2.68 24.26 12.28
CA PRO A 310 -1.35 24.47 12.88
C PRO A 310 -0.58 25.63 12.23
N PHE A 311 -0.82 25.90 10.95
CA PHE A 311 -0.19 27.00 10.21
C PHE A 311 -0.88 28.34 10.48
N GLU A 312 -2.19 28.33 10.71
CA GLU A 312 -2.94 29.51 11.14
C GLU A 312 -2.58 29.94 12.56
N GLU A 313 -2.38 29.00 13.48
CA GLU A 313 -1.95 29.25 14.85
C GLU A 313 -0.54 29.84 14.92
N LYS A 314 0.35 29.40 14.03
CA LYS A 314 1.71 29.95 13.87
C LYS A 314 1.75 31.28 13.09
N GLY A 315 0.60 31.82 12.64
CA GLY A 315 0.52 33.06 11.86
C GLY A 315 1.05 32.94 10.43
N ILE A 316 1.39 31.73 9.96
CA ILE A 316 1.88 31.48 8.58
C ILE A 316 0.74 31.66 7.57
N LEU A 317 -0.42 31.10 7.88
CA LEU A 317 -1.65 31.29 7.10
C LEU A 317 -2.59 32.31 7.73
N ARG A 318 -3.43 32.90 6.89
CA ARG A 318 -4.57 33.72 7.36
C ARG A 318 -5.62 32.81 8.01
N ARG A 319 -6.11 33.15 9.18
CA ARG A 319 -7.22 32.45 9.80
C ARG A 319 -8.46 32.54 8.93
N ARG A 320 -9.10 31.37 8.72
CA ARG A 320 -10.38 31.24 8.01
C ARG A 320 -11.41 30.60 8.91
N SER A 321 -12.61 31.14 8.89
CA SER A 321 -13.74 30.51 9.57
C SER A 321 -14.24 29.31 8.78
N ARG A 322 -14.88 28.36 9.47
CA ARG A 322 -15.51 27.20 8.80
C ARG A 322 -16.50 27.64 7.70
N LYS A 323 -17.30 28.70 7.97
CA LYS A 323 -18.26 29.24 6.99
C LYS A 323 -17.60 29.82 5.74
N GLU A 324 -16.43 30.46 5.88
CA GLU A 324 -15.65 30.94 4.73
C GLU A 324 -15.16 29.75 3.88
N LEU A 325 -14.58 28.74 4.51
CA LEU A 325 -14.11 27.55 3.81
C LEU A 325 -15.25 26.79 3.12
N GLU A 326 -16.40 26.64 3.76
CA GLU A 326 -17.59 26.03 3.15
C GLU A 326 -18.01 26.76 1.86
N ARG A 327 -17.99 28.09 1.87
CA ARG A 327 -18.32 28.91 0.71
C ARG A 327 -17.27 28.83 -0.40
N GLU A 328 -16.01 28.71 -0.02
CA GLU A 328 -14.86 28.75 -0.92
C GLU A 328 -14.34 27.34 -1.29
N ILE A 329 -14.99 26.27 -0.82
CA ILE A 329 -14.52 24.89 -0.95
C ILE A 329 -14.17 24.49 -2.39
N LYS A 330 -14.96 24.93 -3.37
CA LYS A 330 -14.75 24.67 -4.80
C LYS A 330 -13.51 25.34 -5.40
N LEU A 331 -12.88 26.27 -4.67
CA LEU A 331 -11.65 26.92 -5.05
C LEU A 331 -10.43 26.16 -4.54
N PHE A 332 -10.63 25.20 -3.67
CA PHE A 332 -9.57 24.37 -3.13
C PHE A 332 -9.32 23.14 -3.99
N SER A 333 -8.05 22.80 -4.14
CA SER A 333 -7.58 21.49 -4.58
C SER A 333 -6.92 20.79 -3.39
N VAL A 334 -7.07 19.50 -3.32
CA VAL A 334 -6.52 18.67 -2.23
C VAL A 334 -5.67 17.54 -2.80
N ILE A 335 -4.62 17.18 -2.06
CA ILE A 335 -3.92 15.90 -2.25
C ILE A 335 -4.48 14.94 -1.22
N LEU A 336 -5.04 13.85 -1.70
CA LEU A 336 -5.46 12.73 -0.84
C LEU A 336 -4.40 11.65 -0.88
N LEU A 337 -4.14 11.08 0.27
CA LEU A 337 -3.33 9.88 0.44
C LEU A 337 -4.11 8.97 1.40
N ASP A 338 -4.53 7.80 0.94
CA ASP A 338 -5.37 6.88 1.73
C ASP A 338 -6.64 7.54 2.31
N GLY A 339 -7.28 8.41 1.54
CA GLY A 339 -8.46 9.14 2.00
C GLY A 339 -8.18 10.26 3.01
N MET A 340 -6.92 10.52 3.35
CA MET A 340 -6.50 11.61 4.21
C MET A 340 -5.97 12.78 3.38
N ILE A 341 -6.38 13.99 3.72
CA ILE A 341 -5.88 15.21 3.08
C ILE A 341 -4.49 15.54 3.63
N ILE A 342 -3.48 15.39 2.78
CA ILE A 342 -2.08 15.66 3.11
C ILE A 342 -1.56 16.96 2.50
N GLY A 343 -2.29 17.53 1.55
CA GLY A 343 -1.96 18.82 0.94
C GLY A 343 -3.21 19.54 0.47
N CYS A 344 -3.16 20.86 0.43
CA CYS A 344 -4.17 21.68 -0.21
C CYS A 344 -3.59 22.96 -0.80
N ALA A 345 -4.28 23.50 -1.81
CA ALA A 345 -4.05 24.82 -2.38
C ALA A 345 -5.39 25.43 -2.76
N ALA A 346 -5.50 26.75 -2.74
CA ALA A 346 -6.71 27.47 -3.16
C ALA A 346 -6.39 28.44 -4.29
N LEU A 347 -7.15 28.39 -5.37
CA LEU A 347 -7.05 29.29 -6.52
C LEU A 347 -8.26 30.24 -6.54
N HIS A 348 -8.02 31.52 -6.22
CA HIS A 348 -9.05 32.54 -6.16
C HIS A 348 -8.99 33.42 -7.42
N PRO A 349 -9.85 33.22 -8.44
CA PRO A 349 -9.93 34.10 -9.60
C PRO A 349 -10.35 35.51 -9.15
N LEU A 350 -9.70 36.53 -9.70
CA LEU A 350 -10.11 37.90 -9.49
C LEU A 350 -11.16 38.30 -10.52
N SER A 351 -12.25 38.90 -10.09
CA SER A 351 -13.27 39.45 -10.97
C SER A 351 -12.80 40.82 -11.47
N THR A 352 -12.28 40.89 -12.70
CA THR A 352 -11.96 42.19 -13.34
C THR A 352 -13.06 42.59 -14.28
N ASN A 353 -13.67 43.76 -14.01
CA ASN A 353 -14.65 44.39 -14.91
C ASN A 353 -14.02 45.18 -16.08
N LYS A 354 -12.73 45.00 -16.34
CA LYS A 354 -12.02 45.70 -17.43
C LYS A 354 -10.95 44.81 -18.07
N GLU A 355 -10.79 45.01 -19.37
CA GLU A 355 -9.99 44.33 -20.37
C GLU A 355 -8.48 44.19 -20.12
N SER A 356 -8.00 43.94 -18.93
CA SER A 356 -6.57 43.78 -18.68
C SER A 356 -6.33 42.56 -17.75
N HIS A 357 -5.65 41.59 -18.32
CA HIS A 357 -5.03 40.42 -17.68
C HIS A 357 -5.84 39.75 -16.56
N ARG A 358 -6.29 38.54 -16.82
CA ARG A 358 -6.98 37.70 -15.83
C ARG A 358 -5.97 37.10 -14.88
N TYR A 359 -5.92 37.59 -13.65
CA TYR A 359 -5.09 37.02 -12.57
C TYR A 359 -5.88 36.25 -11.58
N ALA A 360 -5.23 35.27 -10.93
CA ALA A 360 -5.75 34.57 -9.77
C ALA A 360 -4.76 34.60 -8.59
N GLU A 361 -5.29 34.69 -7.38
CA GLU A 361 -4.51 34.47 -6.17
C GLU A 361 -4.38 32.98 -5.89
N LEU A 362 -3.14 32.49 -5.84
CA LEU A 362 -2.83 31.16 -5.31
C LEU A 362 -2.55 31.31 -3.82
N ALA A 363 -3.46 30.82 -3.00
CA ALA A 363 -3.42 30.93 -1.56
C ALA A 363 -3.43 29.55 -0.89
N CYS A 364 -3.11 29.52 0.39
CA CYS A 364 -3.22 28.30 1.22
C CYS A 364 -2.51 27.07 0.65
N VAL A 365 -1.34 27.27 0.02
CA VAL A 365 -0.51 26.16 -0.44
C VAL A 365 0.16 25.52 0.78
N VAL A 366 -0.34 24.37 1.17
CA VAL A 366 0.11 23.65 2.36
C VAL A 366 0.30 22.18 2.02
N VAL A 367 1.44 21.64 2.44
CA VAL A 367 1.68 20.19 2.53
C VAL A 367 1.98 19.87 3.99
N HIS A 368 1.37 18.80 4.49
CA HIS A 368 1.56 18.34 5.86
C HIS A 368 3.07 18.13 6.12
N PRO A 369 3.62 18.55 7.26
CA PRO A 369 5.07 18.54 7.50
C PRO A 369 5.76 17.20 7.27
N GLU A 370 5.11 16.11 7.64
CA GLU A 370 5.61 14.75 7.46
C GLU A 370 5.55 14.24 6.00
N TYR A 371 4.87 14.98 5.10
CA TYR A 371 4.70 14.63 3.68
C TYR A 371 5.35 15.62 2.72
N ARG A 372 6.26 16.45 3.17
CA ARG A 372 6.92 17.46 2.31
C ARG A 372 7.95 16.88 1.34
N GLN A 373 8.24 15.60 1.44
CA GLN A 373 9.07 14.88 0.47
C GLN A 373 8.25 14.57 -0.80
N ASP A 374 8.89 14.09 -1.87
CA ASP A 374 8.26 13.68 -3.13
C ASP A 374 7.59 14.81 -3.93
N GLN A 375 8.13 16.05 -3.86
CA GLN A 375 7.71 17.18 -4.71
C GLN A 375 6.20 17.52 -4.67
N ARG A 376 5.48 17.14 -3.60
CA ARG A 376 4.02 17.34 -3.49
C ARG A 376 3.58 18.80 -3.57
N GLY A 377 4.39 19.71 -3.08
CA GLY A 377 4.16 21.14 -3.27
C GLY A 377 4.18 21.54 -4.74
N ASP A 378 5.06 20.92 -5.53
CA ASP A 378 5.18 21.16 -6.97
C ASP A 378 3.97 20.61 -7.72
N HIS A 379 3.50 19.42 -7.36
CA HIS A 379 2.30 18.84 -7.94
C HIS A 379 1.06 19.72 -7.68
N LEU A 380 0.90 20.26 -6.46
CA LEU A 380 -0.18 21.22 -6.16
C LEU A 380 -0.08 22.50 -6.99
N LEU A 381 1.14 23.02 -7.14
CA LEU A 381 1.38 24.22 -7.94
C LEU A 381 1.05 23.98 -9.41
N LEU A 382 1.56 22.90 -9.99
CA LEU A 382 1.28 22.51 -11.37
C LEU A 382 -0.21 22.34 -11.64
N HIS A 383 -0.91 21.62 -10.75
CA HIS A 383 -2.36 21.45 -10.86
C HIS A 383 -3.12 22.78 -10.77
N ALA A 384 -2.69 23.68 -9.87
CA ALA A 384 -3.30 25.00 -9.78
C ALA A 384 -3.03 25.86 -11.04
N GLU A 385 -1.85 25.76 -11.64
CA GLU A 385 -1.52 26.43 -12.90
C GLU A 385 -2.33 25.87 -14.09
N GLU A 386 -2.55 24.55 -14.15
CA GLU A 386 -3.41 23.91 -15.15
C GLU A 386 -4.86 24.40 -15.03
N LEU A 387 -5.41 24.37 -13.80
CA LEU A 387 -6.75 24.90 -13.54
C LEU A 387 -6.88 26.40 -13.89
N ALA A 388 -5.81 27.17 -13.67
CA ALA A 388 -5.80 28.59 -14.05
C ALA A 388 -5.84 28.75 -15.57
N ARG A 389 -5.05 27.98 -16.33
CA ARG A 389 -5.07 27.98 -17.80
C ARG A 389 -6.42 27.57 -18.37
N GLU A 390 -7.04 26.51 -17.83
CA GLU A 390 -8.38 26.06 -18.22
C GLU A 390 -9.45 27.16 -18.06
N LYS A 391 -9.29 28.00 -17.02
CA LYS A 391 -10.19 29.15 -16.76
C LYS A 391 -9.82 30.40 -17.53
N GLY A 392 -8.82 30.35 -18.42
CA GLY A 392 -8.34 31.49 -19.20
C GLY A 392 -7.67 32.55 -18.34
N ILE A 393 -7.02 32.16 -17.24
CA ILE A 393 -6.22 33.02 -16.37
C ILE A 393 -4.81 33.12 -16.96
N GLU A 394 -4.30 34.34 -17.12
CA GLU A 394 -3.02 34.61 -17.76
C GLU A 394 -1.84 34.66 -16.77
N GLY A 395 -2.13 34.78 -15.47
CA GLY A 395 -1.11 34.79 -14.44
C GLY A 395 -1.62 34.49 -13.07
N VAL A 396 -0.76 33.95 -12.25
CA VAL A 396 -1.04 33.68 -10.83
C VAL A 396 -0.12 34.50 -9.95
N PHE A 397 -0.65 34.98 -8.81
CA PHE A 397 0.18 35.65 -7.82
C PHE A 397 0.00 34.99 -6.45
N VAL A 398 1.01 35.13 -5.63
CA VAL A 398 1.03 34.62 -4.25
C VAL A 398 1.44 35.73 -3.29
N MET A 399 0.90 35.70 -2.07
CA MET A 399 1.32 36.55 -0.96
C MET A 399 1.90 35.68 0.14
N THR A 400 3.21 35.76 0.38
CA THR A 400 3.89 34.91 1.35
C THR A 400 4.71 35.72 2.36
N THR A 401 4.83 35.20 3.58
CA THR A 401 5.69 35.74 4.64
C THR A 401 6.97 34.94 4.83
N GLN A 402 7.03 33.68 4.40
CA GLN A 402 8.14 32.78 4.73
C GLN A 402 8.69 31.98 3.54
N THR A 403 7.89 31.67 2.54
CA THR A 403 8.25 30.71 1.48
C THR A 403 8.65 31.40 0.15
N ALA A 404 9.19 32.62 0.20
CA ALA A 404 9.55 33.38 -0.98
C ALA A 404 10.47 32.61 -1.94
N HIS A 405 11.56 32.03 -1.42
CA HIS A 405 12.54 31.31 -2.24
C HIS A 405 11.92 30.11 -2.96
N TRP A 406 11.04 29.38 -2.32
CA TRP A 406 10.36 28.24 -2.93
C TRP A 406 9.55 28.65 -4.18
N PHE A 407 8.89 29.79 -4.15
CA PHE A 407 8.17 30.32 -5.31
C PHE A 407 9.12 30.88 -6.39
N ILE A 408 10.21 31.56 -6.00
CA ILE A 408 11.22 32.06 -6.95
C ILE A 408 11.83 30.92 -7.76
N GLU A 409 12.20 29.82 -7.12
CA GLU A 409 12.73 28.62 -7.77
C GLU A 409 11.76 28.00 -8.80
N ARG A 410 10.46 28.34 -8.71
CA ARG A 410 9.38 27.85 -9.60
C ARG A 410 8.90 28.90 -10.60
N GLY A 411 9.73 29.92 -10.80
CA GLY A 411 9.53 30.92 -11.86
C GLY A 411 8.64 32.09 -11.46
N PHE A 412 8.36 32.28 -10.16
CA PHE A 412 7.71 33.51 -9.69
C PHE A 412 8.73 34.64 -9.54
N THR A 413 8.32 35.84 -9.90
CA THR A 413 9.11 37.06 -9.75
C THR A 413 8.50 37.99 -8.71
N GLU A 414 9.34 38.68 -7.91
CA GLU A 414 8.87 39.63 -6.91
C GLU A 414 8.20 40.83 -7.63
N ALA A 415 7.03 41.20 -7.12
CA ALA A 415 6.21 42.27 -7.70
C ALA A 415 5.75 43.26 -6.63
N ASP A 416 5.51 44.51 -7.06
CA ASP A 416 4.92 45.54 -6.21
C ASP A 416 3.40 45.32 -6.09
N LEU A 417 2.84 45.55 -4.90
CA LEU A 417 1.40 45.58 -4.67
C LEU A 417 0.65 46.50 -5.63
N LYS A 418 1.34 47.54 -6.15
CA LYS A 418 0.76 48.46 -7.13
C LYS A 418 0.44 47.80 -8.48
N GLN A 419 1.09 46.71 -8.80
CA GLN A 419 0.88 45.96 -10.05
C GLN A 419 -0.35 45.02 -9.96
N LEU A 420 -0.89 44.82 -8.78
CA LEU A 420 -2.07 43.98 -8.56
C LEU A 420 -3.38 44.77 -8.66
N PRO A 421 -4.50 44.13 -9.03
CA PRO A 421 -5.82 44.74 -9.05
C PRO A 421 -6.23 45.35 -7.71
N GLU A 422 -7.05 46.41 -7.76
CA GLU A 422 -7.48 47.13 -6.55
C GLU A 422 -8.16 46.25 -5.52
N GLU A 423 -8.88 45.21 -5.94
CA GLU A 423 -9.54 44.25 -5.05
C GLU A 423 -8.55 43.53 -4.12
N VAL A 424 -7.33 43.30 -4.55
CA VAL A 424 -6.25 42.68 -3.76
C VAL A 424 -5.65 43.67 -2.78
N LYS A 425 -5.45 44.93 -3.23
CA LYS A 425 -4.93 45.99 -2.37
C LYS A 425 -5.81 46.26 -1.17
N VAL A 426 -7.14 46.22 -1.37
CA VAL A 426 -8.12 46.42 -0.27
C VAL A 426 -8.09 45.26 0.73
N LYS A 427 -7.81 44.04 0.28
CA LYS A 427 -7.74 42.84 1.16
C LYS A 427 -6.36 42.66 1.80
N HIS A 428 -5.35 43.39 1.37
CA HIS A 428 -4.00 43.28 1.91
C HIS A 428 -3.94 43.79 3.37
N ASN A 429 -3.38 42.98 4.27
CA ASN A 429 -3.12 43.36 5.64
C ASN A 429 -1.67 43.82 5.80
N PRO A 430 -1.38 45.13 5.94
CA PRO A 430 -0.02 45.64 6.07
C PRO A 430 0.76 45.10 7.30
N GLN A 431 0.05 44.69 8.35
CA GLN A 431 0.69 44.15 9.57
C GLN A 431 1.40 42.81 9.33
N ARG A 432 1.00 42.07 8.29
CA ARG A 432 1.61 40.77 7.96
C ARG A 432 2.93 40.89 7.19
N GLN A 433 3.24 42.02 6.61
CA GLN A 433 4.44 42.25 5.77
C GLN A 433 4.66 41.19 4.71
N SER A 434 3.56 40.67 4.10
CA SER A 434 3.64 39.67 3.05
C SER A 434 4.24 40.27 1.78
N LYS A 435 5.21 39.57 1.20
CA LYS A 435 5.76 39.87 -0.12
C LYS A 435 4.87 39.28 -1.20
N VAL A 436 4.81 39.94 -2.34
CA VAL A 436 4.04 39.55 -3.51
C VAL A 436 4.95 38.96 -4.56
N PHE A 437 4.56 37.85 -5.15
CA PHE A 437 5.24 37.22 -6.28
C PHE A 437 4.23 36.89 -7.37
N ILE A 438 4.60 37.09 -8.62
CA ILE A 438 3.75 36.88 -9.81
C ILE A 438 4.45 35.91 -10.75
N LYS A 439 3.66 35.02 -11.37
CA LYS A 439 4.08 34.17 -12.49
C LYS A 439 3.05 34.26 -13.60
N ASN A 440 3.51 34.59 -14.83
CA ASN A 440 2.70 34.47 -16.04
C ASN A 440 2.63 33.01 -16.47
N LEU A 441 1.46 32.55 -16.94
CA LEU A 441 1.17 31.16 -17.23
C LEU A 441 1.33 30.81 -18.72
#